data_40ead808bf36e0306ce7179e32969127
#
_entry.id   40ead808bf36e0306ce7179e32969127
#
_cell.length_a   1.000
_cell.length_b   1.000
_cell.length_c   1.000
_cell.angle_alpha   90.00
_cell.angle_beta   90.00
_cell.angle_gamma   90.00
#
_symmetry.space_group_name_H-M   'P 1'
#
loop_
_entity.id
_entity.type
_entity.pdbx_description
1 polymer ?
#
loop_
_entity_poly.entity_id
_entity_poly.type
_entity_poly.pdbx_seq_one_letter_code
_entity_poly.pdbx_strand_id
1 'polypeptide(L)'
;MSNLLKPITIGDKLPLRNRIVMGSMTRNRCLDNKPGAAQIKYYADRAKSGTGLIVNEGTFVDWTGCDWEHAPFMITQEHADAWRKVTDAVHDAGGKIFFQAWHAGRCQHEMVPIMREKLGRVLAPSAIRADAGKYRTLPGEPGHTENVEAISDVQEVIQTYKRSCQLAKSAGFDGVELLAQGGYLPQQFMNSRANHRVDKYGGSVENRCRFTLEVVDAIAEVFDGPKLICVKINPTDYLNDSIVEFDEMQQTYTYLINELVSRKVGIINLGRRGADIAGSGQFFGYASRPSGYPLPAGYDPVLDFGRLVKFRGSPTLLMANHDYTVEEANTLIGDGKLDMITLARLFICNPDVVPRIKKGFPFAVNDRGSKVYYGPGKTVDEFYNDWPVCT
;
A
#
# COMPACT_ATOMS: atom_id res chain seq x y z
N MET A 1 30.10 -1.51 3.34
CA MET A 1 28.95 -2.45 3.39
C MET A 1 27.68 -1.60 3.26
N SER A 2 26.76 -1.96 2.40
CA SER A 2 25.52 -1.17 2.18
C SER A 2 24.67 -1.10 3.47
N ASN A 3 24.21 0.10 3.82
CA ASN A 3 23.31 0.31 4.96
C ASN A 3 21.96 -0.42 4.77
N LEU A 4 21.55 -0.63 3.52
CA LEU A 4 20.36 -1.39 3.16
C LEU A 4 20.43 -2.85 3.61
N LEU A 5 21.63 -3.44 3.67
CA LEU A 5 21.86 -4.85 4.03
C LEU A 5 22.00 -5.09 5.54
N LYS A 6 21.95 -4.04 6.35
CA LYS A 6 21.99 -4.18 7.81
C LYS A 6 20.64 -4.69 8.33
N PRO A 7 20.63 -5.59 9.33
CA PRO A 7 19.39 -6.04 9.95
C PRO A 7 18.67 -4.91 10.68
N ILE A 8 17.37 -5.11 10.92
CA ILE A 8 16.51 -4.21 11.69
C ILE A 8 15.39 -5.03 12.34
N THR A 9 14.82 -4.53 13.45
CA THR A 9 13.70 -5.18 14.13
C THR A 9 12.50 -4.25 14.14
N ILE A 10 11.34 -4.74 13.72
CA ILE A 10 10.08 -4.01 13.77
C ILE A 10 9.46 -4.22 15.16
N GLY A 11 9.17 -3.12 15.87
CA GLY A 11 8.43 -3.11 17.12
C GLY A 11 8.99 -4.02 18.22
N ASP A 12 10.29 -4.26 18.25
CA ASP A 12 10.99 -5.21 19.15
C ASP A 12 10.51 -6.67 19.04
N LYS A 13 9.71 -6.99 18.01
CA LYS A 13 9.06 -8.31 17.86
C LYS A 13 9.49 -9.06 16.61
N LEU A 14 9.71 -8.37 15.49
CA LEU A 14 9.94 -9.02 14.20
C LEU A 14 11.32 -8.63 13.64
N PRO A 15 12.33 -9.50 13.79
CA PRO A 15 13.65 -9.27 13.21
C PRO A 15 13.61 -9.47 11.69
N LEU A 16 14.20 -8.52 10.97
CA LEU A 16 14.40 -8.56 9.52
C LEU A 16 15.89 -8.64 9.21
N ARG A 17 16.25 -9.45 8.21
CA ARG A 17 17.63 -9.66 7.77
C ARG A 17 18.26 -8.46 7.07
N ASN A 18 17.45 -7.53 6.57
CA ASN A 18 17.89 -6.27 5.95
C ASN A 18 16.72 -5.26 5.90
N ARG A 19 16.99 -4.07 5.36
CA ARG A 19 16.08 -2.92 5.32
C ARG A 19 15.36 -2.75 3.98
N ILE A 20 15.46 -3.75 3.09
CA ILE A 20 14.85 -3.74 1.76
C ILE A 20 13.47 -4.39 1.84
N VAL A 21 12.46 -3.64 1.44
CA VAL A 21 11.08 -4.09 1.44
C VAL A 21 10.58 -4.22 0.00
N MET A 22 10.04 -5.39 -0.35
CA MET A 22 9.24 -5.52 -1.55
C MET A 22 7.87 -4.89 -1.28
N GLY A 23 7.62 -3.74 -1.91
CA GLY A 23 6.34 -3.03 -1.74
C GLY A 23 5.19 -3.74 -2.44
N SER A 24 4.00 -3.52 -1.91
CA SER A 24 2.76 -4.00 -2.50
C SER A 24 2.58 -3.50 -3.93
N MET A 25 2.19 -4.40 -4.81
CA MET A 25 1.87 -4.14 -6.21
C MET A 25 0.70 -5.01 -6.62
N THR A 26 -0.41 -4.42 -7.01
CA THR A 26 -1.51 -5.15 -7.64
C THR A 26 -1.01 -5.82 -8.91
N ARG A 27 -1.17 -7.13 -9.02
CA ARG A 27 -0.78 -7.89 -10.20
C ARG A 27 -1.98 -8.35 -11.01
N ASN A 28 -3.19 -8.35 -10.41
CA ASN A 28 -4.45 -8.73 -11.03
C ASN A 28 -4.39 -10.10 -11.72
N ARG A 29 -3.91 -11.13 -11.00
CA ARG A 29 -3.64 -12.49 -11.53
C ARG A 29 -4.24 -13.60 -10.71
N CYS A 30 -5.03 -13.29 -9.69
CA CYS A 30 -5.73 -14.31 -8.90
C CYS A 30 -6.93 -14.87 -9.67
N LEU A 31 -7.12 -16.18 -9.59
CA LEU A 31 -8.34 -16.83 -10.05
C LEU A 31 -9.34 -16.86 -8.90
N ASP A 32 -10.58 -16.51 -9.16
CA ASP A 32 -11.64 -16.44 -8.12
C ASP A 32 -11.19 -15.61 -6.89
N ASN A 33 -10.44 -14.55 -7.14
CA ASN A 33 -9.87 -13.67 -6.11
C ASN A 33 -9.04 -14.38 -5.01
N LYS A 34 -8.50 -15.56 -5.32
CA LYS A 34 -7.64 -16.38 -4.45
C LYS A 34 -6.24 -16.53 -5.05
N PRO A 35 -5.15 -16.39 -4.25
CA PRO A 35 -3.81 -16.70 -4.72
C PRO A 35 -3.69 -18.19 -5.02
N GLY A 36 -2.98 -18.51 -6.10
CA GLY A 36 -2.71 -19.88 -6.54
C GLY A 36 -1.22 -20.21 -6.61
N ALA A 37 -0.88 -21.27 -7.33
CA ALA A 37 0.51 -21.75 -7.46
C ALA A 37 1.46 -20.66 -8.00
N ALA A 38 1.00 -19.82 -8.91
CA ALA A 38 1.81 -18.75 -9.47
C ALA A 38 2.18 -17.71 -8.40
N GLN A 39 1.25 -17.31 -7.53
CA GLN A 39 1.51 -16.39 -6.43
C GLN A 39 2.42 -17.02 -5.36
N ILE A 40 2.22 -18.29 -5.04
CA ILE A 40 3.12 -19.04 -4.12
C ILE A 40 4.56 -18.95 -4.62
N LYS A 41 4.80 -19.30 -5.88
CA LYS A 41 6.14 -19.21 -6.48
C LYS A 41 6.67 -17.76 -6.49
N TYR A 42 5.84 -16.79 -6.88
CA TYR A 42 6.21 -15.37 -6.99
C TYR A 42 6.76 -14.81 -5.68
N TYR A 43 6.07 -15.05 -4.58
CA TYR A 43 6.48 -14.56 -3.27
C TYR A 43 7.63 -15.38 -2.67
N ALA A 44 7.61 -16.70 -2.83
CA ALA A 44 8.69 -17.58 -2.36
C ALA A 44 10.04 -17.27 -3.02
N ASP A 45 10.09 -17.04 -4.33
CA ASP A 45 11.32 -16.71 -5.05
C ASP A 45 11.97 -15.42 -4.51
N ARG A 46 11.15 -14.40 -4.20
CA ARG A 46 11.61 -13.13 -3.66
C ARG A 46 12.05 -13.25 -2.19
N ALA A 47 11.37 -14.06 -1.41
CA ALA A 47 11.78 -14.43 -0.06
C ALA A 47 13.10 -15.18 -0.08
N LYS A 48 13.24 -16.21 -0.91
CA LYS A 48 14.47 -17.02 -1.09
C LYS A 48 15.65 -16.16 -1.49
N SER A 49 15.42 -15.13 -2.30
CA SER A 49 16.44 -14.17 -2.72
C SER A 49 16.86 -13.16 -1.63
N GLY A 50 16.32 -13.25 -0.44
CA GLY A 50 16.84 -12.49 0.69
C GLY A 50 16.10 -11.18 1.00
N THR A 51 14.92 -10.93 0.43
CA THR A 51 14.10 -9.73 0.74
C THR A 51 13.83 -9.64 2.24
N GLY A 52 14.05 -8.47 2.83
CA GLY A 52 13.88 -8.25 4.27
C GLY A 52 12.43 -8.39 4.73
N LEU A 53 11.54 -7.71 4.06
CA LEU A 53 10.08 -7.79 4.25
C LEU A 53 9.38 -7.79 2.90
N ILE A 54 8.35 -8.58 2.76
CA ILE A 54 7.43 -8.55 1.63
C ILE A 54 6.10 -7.96 2.11
N VAL A 55 5.57 -6.98 1.39
CA VAL A 55 4.16 -6.59 1.51
C VAL A 55 3.43 -7.21 0.33
N ASN A 56 2.44 -8.04 0.59
CA ASN A 56 1.70 -8.70 -0.49
C ASN A 56 0.98 -7.69 -1.39
N GLU A 57 0.49 -8.13 -2.53
CA GLU A 57 -0.36 -7.29 -3.40
C GLU A 57 -1.60 -6.83 -2.65
N GLY A 58 -2.11 -5.62 -3.01
CA GLY A 58 -3.31 -5.05 -2.40
C GLY A 58 -4.44 -6.07 -2.38
N THR A 59 -4.94 -6.36 -1.19
CA THR A 59 -5.94 -7.40 -0.95
C THR A 59 -7.18 -6.78 -0.36
N PHE A 60 -8.31 -6.98 -1.00
CA PHE A 60 -9.55 -6.35 -0.60
C PHE A 60 -10.11 -6.96 0.69
N VAL A 61 -10.43 -6.08 1.63
CA VAL A 61 -11.02 -6.44 2.93
C VAL A 61 -12.52 -6.72 2.83
N ASP A 62 -13.12 -6.26 1.74
CA ASP A 62 -14.52 -6.48 1.41
C ASP A 62 -14.74 -6.43 -0.11
N TRP A 63 -15.75 -7.13 -0.61
CA TRP A 63 -16.09 -7.09 -2.04
C TRP A 63 -16.58 -5.70 -2.48
N THR A 64 -17.21 -4.91 -1.59
CA THR A 64 -17.62 -3.53 -1.87
C THR A 64 -16.46 -2.58 -2.10
N GLY A 65 -15.24 -2.97 -1.72
CA GLY A 65 -14.03 -2.21 -1.96
C GLY A 65 -13.24 -2.65 -3.20
N CYS A 66 -13.76 -3.59 -3.99
CA CYS A 66 -13.04 -4.22 -5.09
C CYS A 66 -13.00 -3.36 -6.34
N ASP A 67 -11.80 -2.96 -6.75
CA ASP A 67 -11.48 -2.12 -7.91
C ASP A 67 -10.78 -2.92 -9.05
N TRP A 68 -10.53 -4.24 -8.84
CA TRP A 68 -9.83 -5.09 -9.78
C TRP A 68 -10.40 -6.51 -9.80
N GLU A 69 -10.76 -7.00 -10.99
CA GLU A 69 -11.45 -8.28 -11.18
C GLU A 69 -10.66 -9.49 -10.65
N HIS A 70 -9.33 -9.50 -10.86
CA HIS A 70 -8.45 -10.61 -10.50
C HIS A 70 -7.49 -10.26 -9.34
N ALA A 71 -7.78 -9.23 -8.55
CA ALA A 71 -7.06 -8.98 -7.31
C ALA A 71 -7.60 -9.87 -6.17
N PRO A 72 -6.76 -10.22 -5.20
CA PRO A 72 -7.18 -11.12 -4.13
C PRO A 72 -8.11 -10.46 -3.12
N PHE A 73 -8.91 -11.30 -2.47
CA PHE A 73 -9.70 -10.96 -1.28
C PHE A 73 -9.13 -11.60 -0.01
N MET A 74 -9.57 -11.04 1.14
CA MET A 74 -9.41 -11.65 2.46
C MET A 74 -10.73 -11.50 3.24
N ILE A 75 -11.79 -12.21 2.80
CA ILE A 75 -13.16 -12.06 3.32
C ILE A 75 -13.80 -13.38 3.77
N THR A 76 -13.19 -14.53 3.44
CA THR A 76 -13.66 -15.86 3.86
C THR A 76 -12.49 -16.72 4.31
N GLN A 77 -12.79 -17.84 4.99
CA GLN A 77 -11.79 -18.82 5.37
C GLN A 77 -11.06 -19.43 4.15
N GLU A 78 -11.75 -19.63 3.02
CA GLU A 78 -11.13 -20.11 1.79
C GLU A 78 -10.03 -19.17 1.27
N HIS A 79 -10.23 -17.85 1.38
CA HIS A 79 -9.19 -16.87 1.04
C HIS A 79 -8.01 -16.99 1.99
N ALA A 80 -8.27 -17.13 3.29
CA ALA A 80 -7.22 -17.32 4.29
C ALA A 80 -6.42 -18.61 4.04
N ASP A 81 -7.08 -19.71 3.71
CA ASP A 81 -6.45 -21.01 3.41
C ASP A 81 -5.59 -20.95 2.14
N ALA A 82 -6.04 -20.20 1.13
CA ALA A 82 -5.25 -19.96 -0.07
C ALA A 82 -4.01 -19.10 0.22
N TRP A 83 -4.14 -18.03 1.01
CA TRP A 83 -3.02 -17.19 1.44
C TRP A 83 -2.04 -17.92 2.38
N ARG A 84 -2.52 -18.85 3.22
CA ARG A 84 -1.65 -19.66 4.09
C ARG A 84 -0.58 -20.37 3.27
N LYS A 85 -0.91 -20.91 2.10
CA LYS A 85 0.07 -21.56 1.22
C LYS A 85 1.16 -20.61 0.75
N VAL A 86 0.83 -19.34 0.58
CA VAL A 86 1.79 -18.30 0.21
C VAL A 86 2.67 -17.93 1.41
N THR A 87 2.06 -17.68 2.57
CA THR A 87 2.80 -17.31 3.79
C THR A 87 3.75 -18.43 4.24
N ASP A 88 3.29 -19.69 4.22
CA ASP A 88 4.12 -20.86 4.52
C ASP A 88 5.33 -20.93 3.59
N ALA A 89 5.14 -20.79 2.27
CA ALA A 89 6.23 -20.80 1.30
C ALA A 89 7.22 -19.63 1.47
N VAL A 90 6.75 -18.46 1.89
CA VAL A 90 7.60 -17.32 2.24
C VAL A 90 8.41 -17.60 3.51
N HIS A 91 7.78 -18.18 4.53
CA HIS A 91 8.43 -18.51 5.79
C HIS A 91 9.45 -19.66 5.62
N ASP A 92 9.12 -20.68 4.85
CA ASP A 92 10.05 -21.79 4.51
C ASP A 92 11.30 -21.26 3.79
N ALA A 93 11.16 -20.17 3.01
CA ALA A 93 12.28 -19.46 2.41
C ALA A 93 12.98 -18.47 3.37
N GLY A 94 12.63 -18.46 4.65
CA GLY A 94 13.17 -17.56 5.67
C GLY A 94 12.74 -16.09 5.54
N GLY A 95 11.67 -15.82 4.78
CA GLY A 95 11.11 -14.47 4.56
C GLY A 95 10.12 -14.04 5.65
N LYS A 96 9.70 -12.76 5.54
CA LYS A 96 8.63 -12.16 6.34
C LYS A 96 7.65 -11.49 5.41
N ILE A 97 6.34 -11.58 5.74
CA ILE A 97 5.30 -11.08 4.85
C ILE A 97 4.19 -10.35 5.64
N PHE A 98 3.87 -9.12 5.19
CA PHE A 98 2.76 -8.32 5.69
C PHE A 98 1.57 -8.37 4.72
N PHE A 99 0.39 -8.38 5.29
CA PHE A 99 -0.89 -8.27 4.60
C PHE A 99 -1.20 -6.82 4.27
N GLN A 100 -1.42 -6.46 2.99
CA GLN A 100 -1.91 -5.12 2.67
C GLN A 100 -3.44 -5.09 2.65
N ALA A 101 -4.04 -4.45 3.65
CA ALA A 101 -5.47 -4.25 3.77
C ALA A 101 -5.94 -3.08 2.89
N TRP A 102 -6.87 -3.34 1.94
CA TRP A 102 -7.30 -2.38 0.93
C TRP A 102 -8.82 -2.34 0.77
N HIS A 103 -9.35 -1.12 0.63
CA HIS A 103 -10.72 -0.83 0.21
C HIS A 103 -10.68 0.41 -0.68
N ALA A 104 -11.14 0.29 -1.92
CA ALA A 104 -11.02 1.37 -2.90
C ALA A 104 -11.92 2.58 -2.61
N GLY A 105 -13.00 2.39 -1.84
CA GLY A 105 -13.97 3.46 -1.61
C GLY A 105 -14.59 3.93 -2.92
N ARG A 106 -14.66 5.24 -3.15
CA ARG A 106 -15.21 5.85 -4.37
C ARG A 106 -14.37 5.65 -5.64
N CYS A 107 -13.17 5.03 -5.49
CA CYS A 107 -12.26 4.77 -6.61
C CYS A 107 -12.56 3.47 -7.34
N GLN A 108 -13.82 3.18 -7.61
CA GLN A 108 -14.31 2.00 -8.27
C GLN A 108 -15.58 2.29 -9.08
N HIS A 109 -16.15 1.26 -9.69
CA HIS A 109 -17.33 1.38 -10.53
C HIS A 109 -18.30 0.21 -10.27
N GLU A 110 -19.61 0.48 -10.24
CA GLU A 110 -20.65 -0.54 -10.05
C GLU A 110 -20.68 -1.60 -11.15
N MET A 111 -20.05 -1.32 -12.30
CA MET A 111 -19.96 -2.28 -13.42
C MET A 111 -18.82 -3.31 -13.27
N VAL A 112 -18.02 -3.24 -12.21
CA VAL A 112 -17.07 -4.32 -11.87
C VAL A 112 -17.84 -5.63 -11.72
N PRO A 113 -17.38 -6.77 -12.29
CA PRO A 113 -18.14 -8.02 -12.30
C PRO A 113 -18.73 -8.42 -10.94
N ILE A 114 -17.92 -8.41 -9.89
CA ILE A 114 -18.37 -8.76 -8.53
C ILE A 114 -19.40 -7.76 -7.98
N MET A 115 -19.26 -6.46 -8.32
CA MET A 115 -20.21 -5.43 -7.90
C MET A 115 -21.57 -5.62 -8.59
N ARG A 116 -21.56 -5.92 -9.89
CA ARG A 116 -22.79 -6.22 -10.65
C ARG A 116 -23.51 -7.45 -10.11
N GLU A 117 -22.76 -8.54 -9.88
CA GLU A 117 -23.31 -9.80 -9.38
C GLU A 117 -24.02 -9.60 -8.04
N LYS A 118 -23.43 -8.80 -7.14
CA LYS A 118 -23.96 -8.58 -5.79
C LYS A 118 -24.85 -7.36 -5.65
N LEU A 119 -25.21 -6.70 -6.78
CA LEU A 119 -25.96 -5.44 -6.77
C LEU A 119 -25.34 -4.42 -5.82
N GLY A 120 -23.99 -4.36 -5.86
CA GLY A 120 -23.19 -3.61 -4.92
C GLY A 120 -23.26 -2.10 -5.13
N ARG A 121 -22.93 -1.39 -4.07
CA ARG A 121 -22.90 0.07 -4.01
C ARG A 121 -21.48 0.53 -3.86
N VAL A 122 -21.13 1.62 -4.54
CA VAL A 122 -19.83 2.28 -4.36
C VAL A 122 -19.90 3.17 -3.14
N LEU A 123 -19.20 2.77 -2.10
CA LEU A 123 -19.26 3.40 -0.78
C LEU A 123 -18.12 4.41 -0.57
N ALA A 124 -18.45 5.56 0.01
CA ALA A 124 -17.48 6.60 0.37
C ALA A 124 -17.90 7.31 1.67
N PRO A 125 -17.04 8.16 2.25
CA PRO A 125 -17.42 8.97 3.41
C PRO A 125 -18.67 9.83 3.17
N SER A 126 -18.80 10.37 1.95
CA SER A 126 -19.94 11.16 1.48
C SER A 126 -20.29 10.73 0.05
N ALA A 127 -21.53 11.01 -0.38
CA ALA A 127 -22.00 10.70 -1.75
C ALA A 127 -21.38 11.67 -2.78
N ILE A 128 -20.05 11.64 -2.90
CA ILE A 128 -19.25 12.49 -3.78
C ILE A 128 -18.37 11.59 -4.64
N ARG A 129 -18.55 11.63 -5.96
CA ARG A 129 -17.71 10.89 -6.90
C ARG A 129 -16.27 11.44 -6.91
N ALA A 130 -15.32 10.63 -7.33
CA ALA A 130 -13.98 11.10 -7.62
C ALA A 130 -13.93 11.74 -9.01
N ASP A 131 -13.30 12.92 -9.12
CA ASP A 131 -13.05 13.54 -10.41
C ASP A 131 -11.92 12.86 -11.17
N ALA A 132 -12.01 12.84 -12.51
CA ALA A 132 -10.96 12.38 -13.42
C ALA A 132 -10.39 10.97 -13.13
N GLY A 133 -11.13 10.13 -12.43
CA GLY A 133 -10.76 8.74 -12.24
C GLY A 133 -10.91 7.94 -13.54
N LYS A 134 -10.14 6.86 -13.66
CA LYS A 134 -10.26 5.92 -14.78
C LYS A 134 -10.33 4.50 -14.24
N TYR A 135 -11.43 3.83 -14.54
CA TYR A 135 -11.51 2.41 -14.27
C TYR A 135 -10.64 1.63 -15.26
N ARG A 136 -9.68 0.87 -14.76
CA ARG A 136 -8.61 0.27 -15.57
C ARG A 136 -9.03 -0.97 -16.35
N THR A 137 -10.08 -1.66 -15.91
CA THR A 137 -10.52 -2.95 -16.47
C THR A 137 -11.89 -2.92 -17.13
N LEU A 138 -12.53 -1.76 -17.24
CA LEU A 138 -13.82 -1.57 -17.91
C LEU A 138 -13.65 -0.72 -19.19
N PRO A 139 -13.32 -1.33 -20.35
CA PRO A 139 -13.19 -0.58 -21.60
C PRO A 139 -14.50 0.11 -21.99
N GLY A 140 -14.40 1.42 -22.27
CA GLY A 140 -15.57 2.21 -22.70
C GLY A 140 -16.35 2.88 -21.58
N GLU A 141 -16.10 2.52 -20.32
CA GLU A 141 -16.72 3.19 -19.18
C GLU A 141 -15.96 4.47 -18.79
N PRO A 142 -16.66 5.57 -18.48
CA PRO A 142 -16.07 6.87 -18.20
C PRO A 142 -15.60 6.97 -16.74
N GLY A 143 -14.38 6.60 -16.44
CA GLY A 143 -13.79 6.88 -15.12
C GLY A 143 -14.44 6.13 -13.96
N HIS A 144 -14.52 6.78 -12.81
CA HIS A 144 -15.20 6.25 -11.63
C HIS A 144 -16.71 6.46 -11.72
N THR A 145 -17.47 5.66 -10.94
CA THR A 145 -18.92 5.77 -10.90
C THR A 145 -19.43 7.15 -10.49
N GLU A 146 -20.60 7.52 -11.00
CA GLU A 146 -21.37 8.66 -10.49
C GLU A 146 -22.30 8.25 -9.33
N ASN A 147 -22.54 6.95 -9.12
CA ASN A 147 -23.46 6.38 -8.14
C ASN A 147 -22.77 6.07 -6.81
N VAL A 148 -22.19 7.07 -6.20
CA VAL A 148 -21.52 6.94 -4.90
C VAL A 148 -22.53 7.12 -3.78
N GLU A 149 -22.54 6.20 -2.81
CA GLU A 149 -23.35 6.30 -1.60
C GLU A 149 -22.49 6.62 -0.37
N ALA A 150 -23.03 7.46 0.50
CA ALA A 150 -22.41 7.74 1.79
C ALA A 150 -22.49 6.51 2.71
N ILE A 151 -21.39 6.15 3.33
CA ILE A 151 -21.36 5.11 4.35
C ILE A 151 -22.26 5.53 5.51
N SER A 152 -23.32 4.76 5.78
CA SER A 152 -24.25 5.02 6.89
C SER A 152 -23.68 4.53 8.23
N ASP A 153 -23.08 3.35 8.25
CA ASP A 153 -22.45 2.75 9.42
C ASP A 153 -20.93 2.64 9.24
N VAL A 154 -20.22 3.63 9.77
CA VAL A 154 -18.75 3.66 9.71
C VAL A 154 -18.14 2.58 10.59
N GLN A 155 -18.79 2.22 11.70
CA GLN A 155 -18.29 1.18 12.60
C GLN A 155 -18.31 -0.20 11.94
N GLU A 156 -19.34 -0.51 11.14
CA GLU A 156 -19.39 -1.77 10.39
C GLU A 156 -18.22 -1.89 9.40
N VAL A 157 -17.86 -0.79 8.72
CA VAL A 157 -16.69 -0.79 7.83
C VAL A 157 -15.39 -1.03 8.61
N ILE A 158 -15.23 -0.44 9.79
CA ILE A 158 -14.08 -0.70 10.67
C ILE A 158 -14.05 -2.18 11.08
N GLN A 159 -15.19 -2.77 11.45
CA GLN A 159 -15.28 -4.19 11.78
C GLN A 159 -14.96 -5.10 10.59
N THR A 160 -15.25 -4.65 9.37
CA THR A 160 -14.86 -5.37 8.14
C THR A 160 -13.34 -5.46 7.99
N TYR A 161 -12.61 -4.36 8.22
CA TYR A 161 -11.14 -4.39 8.29
C TYR A 161 -10.64 -5.34 9.38
N LYS A 162 -11.24 -5.30 10.56
CA LYS A 162 -10.88 -6.19 11.68
C LYS A 162 -11.06 -7.67 11.32
N ARG A 163 -12.21 -8.05 10.77
CA ARG A 163 -12.50 -9.44 10.34
C ARG A 163 -11.50 -9.92 9.28
N SER A 164 -11.22 -9.07 8.29
CA SER A 164 -10.23 -9.37 7.26
C SER A 164 -8.83 -9.59 7.86
N CYS A 165 -8.42 -8.75 8.80
CA CYS A 165 -7.15 -8.90 9.50
C CYS A 165 -7.10 -10.14 10.40
N GLN A 166 -8.21 -10.58 11.00
CA GLN A 166 -8.29 -11.86 11.72
C GLN A 166 -8.00 -13.04 10.80
N LEU A 167 -8.59 -13.04 9.59
CA LEU A 167 -8.31 -14.02 8.55
C LEU A 167 -6.83 -13.96 8.11
N ALA A 168 -6.28 -12.77 7.92
CA ALA A 168 -4.87 -12.60 7.57
C ALA A 168 -3.93 -13.13 8.66
N LYS A 169 -4.20 -12.85 9.93
CA LYS A 169 -3.44 -13.45 11.05
C LYS A 169 -3.55 -14.97 11.06
N SER A 170 -4.74 -15.50 10.86
CA SER A 170 -4.95 -16.95 10.77
C SER A 170 -4.24 -17.56 9.56
N ALA A 171 -4.09 -16.83 8.45
CA ALA A 171 -3.33 -17.24 7.27
C ALA A 171 -1.81 -17.14 7.46
N GLY A 172 -1.31 -16.70 8.61
CA GLY A 172 0.12 -16.67 8.92
C GLY A 172 0.86 -15.39 8.51
N PHE A 173 0.17 -14.32 8.18
CA PHE A 173 0.84 -13.04 7.96
C PHE A 173 1.53 -12.52 9.23
N ASP A 174 2.77 -12.02 9.10
CA ASP A 174 3.56 -11.51 10.22
C ASP A 174 3.08 -10.13 10.73
N GLY A 175 2.30 -9.40 9.95
CA GLY A 175 1.76 -8.08 10.28
C GLY A 175 0.87 -7.54 9.16
N VAL A 176 0.49 -6.27 9.28
CA VAL A 176 -0.43 -5.61 8.34
C VAL A 176 0.14 -4.29 7.85
N GLU A 177 -0.01 -4.00 6.55
CA GLU A 177 0.09 -2.64 6.00
C GLU A 177 -1.31 -2.13 5.69
N LEU A 178 -1.78 -1.10 6.40
CA LEU A 178 -3.00 -0.38 6.06
C LEU A 178 -2.73 0.58 4.91
N LEU A 179 -3.46 0.42 3.80
CA LEU A 179 -3.33 1.27 2.63
C LEU A 179 -4.18 2.55 2.78
N ALA A 180 -3.54 3.66 3.18
CA ALA A 180 -4.17 4.95 3.40
C ALA A 180 -3.63 6.04 2.44
N GLN A 181 -3.43 5.67 1.17
CA GLN A 181 -3.00 6.56 0.08
C GLN A 181 -3.74 6.20 -1.21
N GLY A 182 -3.42 6.88 -2.32
CA GLY A 182 -3.93 6.58 -3.66
C GLY A 182 -5.38 7.00 -3.88
N GLY A 183 -5.93 7.84 -3.03
CA GLY A 183 -7.34 8.25 -3.08
C GLY A 183 -8.30 7.17 -2.57
N TYR A 184 -7.80 6.14 -1.86
CA TYR A 184 -8.61 5.03 -1.33
C TYR A 184 -9.32 5.37 -0.02
N LEU A 185 -10.18 4.49 0.47
CA LEU A 185 -11.15 4.80 1.51
C LEU A 185 -10.59 5.51 2.76
N PRO A 186 -9.47 5.08 3.39
CA PRO A 186 -8.94 5.82 4.53
C PRO A 186 -8.51 7.25 4.18
N GLN A 187 -7.92 7.46 2.98
CA GLN A 187 -7.54 8.79 2.52
C GLN A 187 -8.76 9.65 2.17
N GLN A 188 -9.84 9.04 1.66
CA GLN A 188 -11.09 9.76 1.39
C GLN A 188 -11.71 10.35 2.67
N PHE A 189 -11.62 9.61 3.79
CA PHE A 189 -12.07 10.17 5.08
C PHE A 189 -11.24 11.37 5.51
N MET A 190 -9.92 11.37 5.25
CA MET A 190 -9.00 12.45 5.63
C MET A 190 -9.11 13.69 4.75
N ASN A 191 -9.66 13.56 3.53
CA ASN A 191 -9.73 14.61 2.52
C ASN A 191 -11.04 15.40 2.64
N SER A 192 -10.97 16.73 2.89
CA SER A 192 -12.14 17.59 3.04
C SER A 192 -13.02 17.68 1.79
N ARG A 193 -12.42 17.48 0.58
CA ARG A 193 -13.16 17.49 -0.69
C ARG A 193 -13.97 16.21 -0.91
N ALA A 194 -13.56 15.10 -0.28
CA ALA A 194 -14.23 13.80 -0.37
C ALA A 194 -15.16 13.52 0.82
N ASN A 195 -14.95 14.22 1.94
CA ASN A 195 -15.63 13.98 3.21
C ASN A 195 -16.34 15.23 3.70
N HIS A 196 -17.64 15.31 3.42
CA HIS A 196 -18.55 16.38 3.87
C HIS A 196 -19.43 15.93 5.06
N ARG A 197 -18.98 14.92 5.80
CA ARG A 197 -19.72 14.45 6.99
C ARG A 197 -19.76 15.52 8.08
N VAL A 198 -20.86 15.53 8.82
CA VAL A 198 -21.10 16.45 9.95
C VAL A 198 -21.11 15.70 11.29
N ASP A 199 -20.84 14.42 11.28
CA ASP A 199 -20.70 13.58 12.48
C ASP A 199 -19.23 13.53 12.96
N LYS A 200 -18.94 12.65 13.92
CA LYS A 200 -17.60 12.48 14.50
C LYS A 200 -16.50 12.03 13.50
N TYR A 201 -16.84 11.77 12.24
CA TYR A 201 -15.90 11.36 11.19
C TYR A 201 -15.65 12.45 10.13
N GLY A 202 -16.20 13.66 10.29
CA GLY A 202 -16.04 14.76 9.35
C GLY A 202 -15.81 16.11 10.01
N GLY A 203 -15.56 17.15 9.20
CA GLY A 203 -15.28 18.49 9.65
C GLY A 203 -13.83 18.70 10.09
N SER A 204 -13.52 18.65 11.38
CA SER A 204 -12.17 18.93 11.90
C SER A 204 -11.13 17.87 11.45
N VAL A 205 -9.85 18.23 11.52
CA VAL A 205 -8.74 17.33 11.19
C VAL A 205 -8.80 16.05 12.02
N GLU A 206 -9.08 16.18 13.32
CA GLU A 206 -9.19 15.05 14.26
C GLU A 206 -10.30 14.09 13.85
N ASN A 207 -11.45 14.64 13.48
CA ASN A 207 -12.60 13.86 13.05
C ASN A 207 -12.34 13.16 11.71
N ARG A 208 -11.73 13.86 10.74
CA ARG A 208 -11.38 13.25 9.43
C ARG A 208 -10.34 12.14 9.58
N CYS A 209 -9.39 12.24 10.50
CA CYS A 209 -8.40 11.20 10.76
C CYS A 209 -8.96 10.04 11.58
N ARG A 210 -10.08 10.21 12.27
CA ARG A 210 -10.67 9.24 13.21
C ARG A 210 -10.89 7.87 12.60
N PHE A 211 -11.45 7.80 11.39
CA PHE A 211 -11.67 6.51 10.71
C PHE A 211 -10.37 5.72 10.58
N THR A 212 -9.33 6.34 10.04
CA THR A 212 -8.02 5.69 9.86
C THR A 212 -7.44 5.22 11.20
N LEU A 213 -7.54 6.04 12.23
CA LEU A 213 -7.03 5.71 13.57
C LEU A 213 -7.83 4.58 14.24
N GLU A 214 -9.16 4.59 14.14
CA GLU A 214 -10.01 3.51 14.67
C GLU A 214 -9.79 2.18 13.89
N VAL A 215 -9.50 2.21 12.59
CA VAL A 215 -9.06 1.02 11.84
C VAL A 215 -7.72 0.50 12.35
N VAL A 216 -6.75 1.38 12.61
CA VAL A 216 -5.46 0.98 13.20
C VAL A 216 -5.66 0.35 14.57
N ASP A 217 -6.50 0.94 15.43
CA ASP A 217 -6.81 0.41 16.77
C ASP A 217 -7.49 -0.98 16.66
N ALA A 218 -8.43 -1.16 15.73
CA ALA A 218 -9.09 -2.45 15.48
C ALA A 218 -8.11 -3.54 14.96
N ILE A 219 -7.14 -3.17 14.12
CA ILE A 219 -6.07 -4.07 13.66
C ILE A 219 -5.14 -4.42 14.83
N ALA A 220 -4.83 -3.45 15.70
CA ALA A 220 -3.97 -3.67 16.86
C ALA A 220 -4.54 -4.71 17.83
N GLU A 221 -5.86 -4.74 18.01
CA GLU A 221 -6.52 -5.78 18.80
C GLU A 221 -6.31 -7.18 18.21
N VAL A 222 -6.20 -7.29 16.89
CA VAL A 222 -5.96 -8.57 16.21
C VAL A 222 -4.50 -9.01 16.32
N PHE A 223 -3.52 -8.11 16.13
CA PHE A 223 -2.09 -8.43 16.08
C PHE A 223 -1.34 -8.26 17.42
N ASP A 224 -2.04 -8.34 18.53
CA ASP A 224 -1.49 -8.25 19.89
C ASP A 224 -0.70 -6.96 20.12
N GLY A 225 -1.26 -5.87 19.63
CA GLY A 225 -0.74 -4.51 19.73
C GLY A 225 -0.32 -3.92 18.38
N PRO A 226 0.05 -2.63 18.38
CA PRO A 226 0.28 -1.86 17.16
C PRO A 226 1.67 -2.08 16.52
N LYS A 227 2.57 -2.81 17.17
CA LYS A 227 3.98 -2.92 16.79
C LYS A 227 4.22 -3.63 15.44
N LEU A 228 3.26 -4.43 14.97
CA LEU A 228 3.32 -5.12 13.67
C LEU A 228 2.38 -4.50 12.63
N ILE A 229 2.01 -3.23 12.83
CA ILE A 229 1.21 -2.46 11.89
C ILE A 229 2.13 -1.48 11.16
N CYS A 230 1.99 -1.45 9.85
CA CYS A 230 2.49 -0.43 8.96
C CYS A 230 1.30 0.42 8.47
N VAL A 231 1.43 1.74 8.48
CA VAL A 231 0.44 2.62 7.85
C VAL A 231 1.09 3.30 6.64
N LYS A 232 0.57 3.01 5.45
CA LYS A 232 1.07 3.57 4.21
C LYS A 232 0.28 4.80 3.82
N ILE A 233 0.93 5.95 3.82
CA ILE A 233 0.36 7.27 3.54
C ILE A 233 1.17 8.02 2.49
N ASN A 234 0.51 8.91 1.77
CA ASN A 234 1.15 9.77 0.80
C ASN A 234 0.56 11.19 0.89
N PRO A 235 1.22 12.08 1.62
CA PRO A 235 0.71 13.43 1.86
C PRO A 235 0.48 14.24 0.58
N THR A 236 1.38 14.08 -0.40
CA THR A 236 1.34 14.85 -1.65
C THR A 236 0.60 14.15 -2.78
N ASP A 237 -0.22 13.13 -2.46
CA ASP A 237 -0.99 12.40 -3.47
C ASP A 237 -1.99 13.30 -4.20
N TYR A 238 -2.22 12.99 -5.47
CA TYR A 238 -3.22 13.66 -6.30
C TYR A 238 -3.99 12.67 -7.19
N LEU A 239 -3.69 11.39 -7.08
CA LEU A 239 -4.41 10.35 -7.83
C LEU A 239 -5.83 10.19 -7.29
N ASN A 240 -6.73 9.82 -8.21
CA ASN A 240 -8.13 9.52 -7.86
C ASN A 240 -8.78 10.66 -7.06
N ASP A 241 -8.47 11.90 -7.43
CA ASP A 241 -9.00 13.10 -6.78
C ASP A 241 -8.70 13.18 -5.27
N SER A 242 -7.49 12.74 -4.87
CA SER A 242 -7.03 12.80 -3.49
C SER A 242 -6.38 14.14 -3.11
N ILE A 243 -6.22 15.04 -4.06
CA ILE A 243 -5.52 16.32 -3.89
C ILE A 243 -6.24 17.23 -2.89
N VAL A 244 -5.46 17.90 -2.05
CA VAL A 244 -5.92 18.95 -1.13
C VAL A 244 -4.93 20.12 -1.15
N GLU A 245 -5.33 21.25 -0.59
CA GLU A 245 -4.46 22.41 -0.39
C GLU A 245 -3.26 22.06 0.53
N PHE A 246 -2.14 22.76 0.34
CA PHE A 246 -0.92 22.51 1.09
C PHE A 246 -1.12 22.60 2.60
N ASP A 247 -1.82 23.62 3.07
CA ASP A 247 -2.06 23.84 4.51
C ASP A 247 -2.94 22.73 5.10
N GLU A 248 -3.97 22.27 4.38
CA GLU A 248 -4.78 21.13 4.81
C GLU A 248 -3.95 19.85 4.88
N MET A 249 -3.12 19.62 3.87
CA MET A 249 -2.19 18.49 3.83
C MET A 249 -1.27 18.50 5.06
N GLN A 250 -0.63 19.64 5.34
CA GLN A 250 0.27 19.80 6.48
C GLN A 250 -0.44 19.52 7.81
N GLN A 251 -1.61 20.11 8.04
CA GLN A 251 -2.37 19.91 9.26
C GLN A 251 -2.80 18.45 9.43
N THR A 252 -3.38 17.87 8.40
CA THR A 252 -3.96 16.53 8.44
C THR A 252 -2.87 15.46 8.68
N TYR A 253 -1.78 15.50 7.90
CA TYR A 253 -0.74 14.47 8.05
C TYR A 253 0.16 14.70 9.26
N THR A 254 0.35 15.94 9.72
CA THR A 254 1.02 16.19 11.00
C THR A 254 0.23 15.59 12.16
N TYR A 255 -1.07 15.82 12.22
CA TYR A 255 -1.94 15.23 13.23
C TYR A 255 -1.92 13.69 13.17
N LEU A 256 -2.18 13.13 11.98
CA LEU A 256 -2.22 11.68 11.78
C LEU A 256 -0.91 11.01 12.21
N ILE A 257 0.23 11.51 11.76
CA ILE A 257 1.53 10.93 12.08
C ILE A 257 1.82 10.98 13.58
N ASN A 258 1.52 12.10 14.25
CA ASN A 258 1.69 12.22 15.70
C ASN A 258 0.81 11.20 16.45
N GLU A 259 -0.43 11.01 16.03
CA GLU A 259 -1.35 10.03 16.60
C GLU A 259 -0.88 8.57 16.36
N LEU A 260 -0.33 8.27 15.17
CA LEU A 260 0.22 6.95 14.87
C LEU A 260 1.48 6.66 15.70
N VAL A 261 2.37 7.63 15.86
CA VAL A 261 3.57 7.51 16.72
C VAL A 261 3.18 7.36 18.18
N SER A 262 2.20 8.13 18.67
CA SER A 262 1.65 8.01 20.03
C SER A 262 1.07 6.62 20.30
N ARG A 263 0.42 6.01 19.31
CA ARG A 263 -0.07 4.62 19.35
C ARG A 263 1.04 3.58 19.25
N LYS A 264 2.27 3.99 18.94
CA LYS A 264 3.43 3.11 18.79
C LYS A 264 3.27 2.10 17.65
N VAL A 265 2.69 2.53 16.52
CA VAL A 265 2.67 1.69 15.31
C VAL A 265 4.08 1.33 14.90
N GLY A 266 4.27 0.12 14.36
CA GLY A 266 5.60 -0.37 14.04
C GLY A 266 6.28 0.41 12.94
N ILE A 267 5.54 0.80 11.90
CA ILE A 267 6.07 1.47 10.70
C ILE A 267 5.10 2.54 10.20
N ILE A 268 5.62 3.69 9.81
CA ILE A 268 4.95 4.63 8.92
C ILE A 268 5.68 4.59 7.58
N ASN A 269 4.94 4.26 6.50
CA ASN A 269 5.45 4.18 5.12
C ASN A 269 5.03 5.42 4.35
N LEU A 270 5.95 6.39 4.20
CA LEU A 270 5.71 7.66 3.51
C LEU A 270 6.01 7.56 2.01
N GLY A 271 5.03 7.94 1.19
CA GLY A 271 5.20 8.14 -0.23
C GLY A 271 5.67 9.55 -0.55
N ARG A 272 6.57 9.69 -1.55
CA ARG A 272 6.93 11.01 -2.11
C ARG A 272 6.25 11.29 -3.46
N ARG A 273 5.25 10.50 -3.82
CA ARG A 273 4.48 10.66 -5.06
C ARG A 273 3.78 12.01 -5.07
N GLY A 274 3.74 12.68 -6.22
CA GLY A 274 3.20 14.02 -6.33
C GLY A 274 4.18 15.13 -5.93
N ALA A 275 5.31 14.84 -5.30
CA ALA A 275 6.41 15.79 -5.20
C ALA A 275 7.01 16.03 -6.59
N ASP A 276 7.41 17.27 -6.86
CA ASP A 276 8.07 17.62 -8.12
C ASP A 276 9.50 17.06 -8.12
N ILE A 277 9.64 15.83 -8.61
CA ILE A 277 10.91 15.12 -8.69
C ILE A 277 11.21 14.92 -10.17
N ALA A 278 12.18 15.68 -10.67
CA ALA A 278 12.59 15.63 -12.06
C ALA A 278 12.93 14.18 -12.50
N GLY A 279 12.26 13.70 -13.54
CA GLY A 279 12.58 12.47 -14.26
C GLY A 279 11.92 11.17 -13.80
N SER A 280 11.15 11.16 -12.70
CA SER A 280 10.55 9.93 -12.17
C SER A 280 9.21 9.51 -12.79
N GLY A 281 8.53 10.42 -13.49
CA GLY A 281 7.12 10.28 -13.85
C GLY A 281 6.80 9.42 -15.08
N GLN A 282 7.77 8.92 -15.82
CA GLN A 282 7.51 8.38 -17.16
C GLN A 282 6.82 7.02 -17.18
N PHE A 283 6.82 6.25 -16.11
CA PHE A 283 6.45 4.84 -16.19
C PHE A 283 4.94 4.54 -16.15
N PHE A 284 4.13 5.42 -15.55
CA PHE A 284 2.67 5.31 -15.54
C PHE A 284 1.95 6.54 -16.11
N GLY A 285 2.67 7.42 -16.78
CA GLY A 285 2.08 8.63 -17.36
C GLY A 285 1.36 9.49 -16.33
N TYR A 286 1.92 9.63 -15.13
CA TYR A 286 1.36 10.52 -14.12
C TYR A 286 1.33 11.93 -14.68
N ALA A 287 0.14 12.51 -14.70
CA ALA A 287 0.00 13.94 -14.96
C ALA A 287 0.79 14.73 -13.91
N SER A 288 1.32 15.86 -14.31
CA SER A 288 1.88 16.81 -13.37
C SER A 288 0.81 17.17 -12.32
N ARG A 289 1.23 17.43 -11.09
CA ARG A 289 0.33 17.93 -10.05
C ARG A 289 -0.42 19.16 -10.58
N PRO A 290 -1.75 19.26 -10.44
CA PRO A 290 -2.52 20.38 -10.94
C PRO A 290 -1.99 21.72 -10.44
N SER A 291 -1.90 22.73 -11.33
CA SER A 291 -1.30 24.04 -11.04
C SER A 291 -2.01 24.81 -9.92
N GLY A 292 -3.29 24.52 -9.67
CA GLY A 292 -4.07 25.11 -8.56
C GLY A 292 -3.65 24.63 -7.17
N TYR A 293 -2.78 23.62 -7.07
CA TYR A 293 -2.36 23.03 -5.80
C TYR A 293 -0.83 22.94 -5.69
N PRO A 294 -0.13 24.08 -5.69
CA PRO A 294 1.34 24.09 -5.70
C PRO A 294 1.92 23.52 -4.41
N LEU A 295 3.10 22.94 -4.52
CA LEU A 295 3.97 22.63 -3.39
C LEU A 295 5.12 23.64 -3.34
N PRO A 296 5.70 23.90 -2.16
CA PRO A 296 6.92 24.70 -2.07
C PRO A 296 8.04 24.14 -2.96
N ALA A 297 8.87 25.00 -3.54
CA ALA A 297 9.96 24.59 -4.40
C ALA A 297 10.91 23.64 -3.65
N GLY A 298 11.23 22.51 -4.25
CA GLY A 298 12.09 21.47 -3.66
C GLY A 298 11.48 20.74 -2.45
N TYR A 299 10.17 20.82 -2.25
CA TYR A 299 9.50 20.15 -1.14
C TYR A 299 9.63 18.64 -1.23
N ASP A 300 10.12 18.03 -0.17
CA ASP A 300 10.18 16.57 0.00
C ASP A 300 9.29 16.16 1.19
N PRO A 301 8.13 15.54 0.94
CA PRO A 301 7.19 15.17 2.00
C PRO A 301 7.76 14.12 2.95
N VAL A 302 8.67 13.26 2.46
CA VAL A 302 9.28 12.22 3.30
C VAL A 302 10.26 12.81 4.29
N LEU A 303 11.05 13.80 3.88
CA LEU A 303 11.97 14.49 4.78
C LEU A 303 11.24 15.44 5.73
N ASP A 304 10.19 16.12 5.25
CA ASP A 304 9.41 17.05 6.07
C ASP A 304 8.60 16.33 7.16
N PHE A 305 7.77 15.37 6.80
CA PHE A 305 6.99 14.59 7.77
C PHE A 305 7.85 13.54 8.51
N GLY A 306 8.94 13.08 7.90
CA GLY A 306 9.85 12.11 8.49
C GLY A 306 10.42 12.57 9.85
N ARG A 307 10.63 13.88 10.05
CA ARG A 307 11.08 14.45 11.35
C ARG A 307 10.12 14.15 12.50
N LEU A 308 8.84 13.98 12.21
CA LEU A 308 7.83 13.62 13.22
C LEU A 308 7.95 12.15 13.68
N VAL A 309 8.63 11.32 12.89
CA VAL A 309 8.87 9.90 13.18
C VAL A 309 10.31 9.68 13.66
N LYS A 310 11.29 10.41 13.11
CA LYS A 310 12.72 10.23 13.34
C LYS A 310 13.24 11.14 14.45
N PHE A 311 12.92 10.82 15.71
CA PHE A 311 13.47 11.45 16.90
C PHE A 311 14.02 10.40 17.86
N ARG A 312 14.88 10.84 18.81
CA ARG A 312 15.52 9.94 19.77
C ARG A 312 14.47 9.23 20.65
N GLY A 313 14.44 7.90 20.58
CA GLY A 313 13.50 7.09 21.34
C GLY A 313 12.15 6.89 20.67
N SER A 314 12.01 7.28 19.39
CA SER A 314 10.79 6.97 18.63
C SER A 314 10.50 5.47 18.63
N PRO A 315 9.26 5.07 18.95
CA PRO A 315 8.85 3.66 18.91
C PRO A 315 8.52 3.15 17.49
N THR A 316 8.51 4.07 16.51
CA THR A 316 8.01 3.85 15.16
C THR A 316 9.15 3.98 14.15
N LEU A 317 9.25 3.04 13.22
CA LEU A 317 10.21 3.09 12.11
C LEU A 317 9.64 3.91 10.95
N LEU A 318 10.52 4.65 10.27
CA LEU A 318 10.20 5.36 9.05
C LEU A 318 10.63 4.55 7.83
N MET A 319 9.67 4.20 6.99
CA MET A 319 9.88 3.59 5.69
C MET A 319 9.46 4.58 4.60
N ALA A 320 10.19 4.60 3.49
CA ALA A 320 9.83 5.43 2.35
C ALA A 320 9.53 4.58 1.10
N ASN A 321 8.71 5.13 0.21
CA ASN A 321 8.39 4.51 -1.07
C ASN A 321 8.29 5.56 -2.18
N HIS A 322 8.20 5.07 -3.42
CA HIS A 322 8.06 5.81 -4.66
C HIS A 322 9.35 6.41 -5.21
N ASP A 323 9.87 5.75 -6.22
CA ASP A 323 10.98 6.19 -7.11
C ASP A 323 12.32 6.56 -6.42
N TYR A 324 12.64 5.91 -5.33
CA TYR A 324 13.98 5.99 -4.77
C TYR A 324 14.95 5.09 -5.53
N THR A 325 16.16 5.59 -5.81
CA THR A 325 17.26 4.74 -6.24
C THR A 325 17.85 3.97 -5.05
N VAL A 326 18.59 2.92 -5.33
CA VAL A 326 19.29 2.14 -4.30
C VAL A 326 20.34 3.00 -3.57
N GLU A 327 21.04 3.86 -4.32
CA GLU A 327 22.07 4.75 -3.80
C GLU A 327 21.47 5.83 -2.89
N GLU A 328 20.39 6.47 -3.34
CA GLU A 328 19.68 7.48 -2.55
C GLU A 328 19.15 6.88 -1.25
N ALA A 329 18.49 5.73 -1.32
CA ALA A 329 17.98 5.02 -0.15
C ALA A 329 19.11 4.64 0.82
N ASN A 330 20.24 4.15 0.30
CA ASN A 330 21.41 3.80 1.10
C ASN A 330 21.99 5.02 1.84
N THR A 331 22.02 6.18 1.19
CA THR A 331 22.47 7.44 1.79
C THR A 331 21.52 7.89 2.90
N LEU A 332 20.21 7.96 2.61
CA LEU A 332 19.21 8.41 3.59
C LEU A 332 19.16 7.51 4.84
N ILE A 333 19.35 6.20 4.67
CA ILE A 333 19.43 5.27 5.79
C ILE A 333 20.76 5.47 6.56
N GLY A 334 21.86 5.69 5.84
CA GLY A 334 23.16 5.97 6.46
C GLY A 334 23.15 7.24 7.31
N ASP A 335 22.46 8.26 6.85
CA ASP A 335 22.27 9.56 7.52
C ASP A 335 21.22 9.49 8.67
N GLY A 336 20.59 8.35 8.89
CA GLY A 336 19.55 8.19 9.90
C GLY A 336 18.22 8.86 9.57
N LYS A 337 18.02 9.31 8.32
CA LYS A 337 16.78 9.95 7.85
C LYS A 337 15.69 8.96 7.56
N LEU A 338 16.02 7.71 7.22
CA LEU A 338 15.11 6.58 7.00
C LEU A 338 15.59 5.36 7.80
N ASP A 339 14.68 4.43 8.03
CA ASP A 339 14.97 3.11 8.60
C ASP A 339 14.93 2.00 7.56
N MET A 340 13.99 2.08 6.61
CA MET A 340 13.71 1.07 5.60
C MET A 340 13.33 1.72 4.27
N ILE A 341 13.49 0.97 3.19
CA ILE A 341 13.07 1.41 1.85
C ILE A 341 12.17 0.39 1.18
N THR A 342 11.10 0.86 0.59
CA THR A 342 10.20 0.08 -0.26
C THR A 342 10.62 0.23 -1.72
N LEU A 343 11.02 -0.87 -2.33
CA LEU A 343 11.25 -1.00 -3.75
C LEU A 343 10.13 -1.88 -4.32
N ALA A 344 9.28 -1.34 -5.18
CA ALA A 344 8.14 -2.09 -5.71
C ALA A 344 8.42 -2.61 -7.13
N ARG A 345 8.38 -1.73 -8.13
CA ARG A 345 8.48 -2.09 -9.55
C ARG A 345 9.78 -2.81 -9.92
N LEU A 346 10.85 -2.53 -9.19
CA LEU A 346 12.14 -3.20 -9.37
C LEU A 346 12.03 -4.72 -9.16
N PHE A 347 11.19 -5.15 -8.20
CA PHE A 347 10.94 -6.56 -7.94
C PHE A 347 10.12 -7.28 -9.01
N ILE A 348 9.50 -6.56 -9.94
CA ILE A 348 8.76 -7.20 -11.04
C ILE A 348 9.72 -7.98 -11.94
N CYS A 349 10.78 -7.31 -12.41
CA CYS A 349 11.75 -7.86 -13.35
C CYS A 349 12.95 -8.51 -12.65
N ASN A 350 13.09 -8.32 -11.35
CA ASN A 350 14.23 -8.78 -10.57
C ASN A 350 13.74 -9.53 -9.31
N PRO A 351 13.48 -10.84 -9.40
CA PRO A 351 13.14 -11.62 -8.21
C PRO A 351 14.30 -11.64 -7.20
N ASP A 352 15.51 -11.29 -7.62
CA ASP A 352 16.78 -11.33 -6.90
C ASP A 352 17.38 -9.94 -6.59
N VAL A 353 16.54 -8.95 -6.25
CA VAL A 353 16.98 -7.57 -5.94
C VAL A 353 18.10 -7.54 -4.90
N VAL A 354 17.98 -8.31 -3.81
CA VAL A 354 18.96 -8.26 -2.72
C VAL A 354 20.33 -8.81 -3.12
N PRO A 355 20.47 -9.97 -3.77
CA PRO A 355 21.72 -10.42 -4.36
C PRO A 355 22.34 -9.42 -5.34
N ARG A 356 21.54 -8.76 -6.20
CA ARG A 356 22.03 -7.73 -7.13
C ARG A 356 22.64 -6.55 -6.38
N ILE A 357 21.97 -6.02 -5.38
CA ILE A 357 22.51 -4.95 -4.52
C ILE A 357 23.80 -5.39 -3.83
N LYS A 358 23.83 -6.62 -3.28
CA LYS A 358 25.00 -7.14 -2.56
C LYS A 358 26.23 -7.33 -3.46
N LYS A 359 26.01 -7.78 -4.69
CA LYS A 359 27.10 -8.10 -5.65
C LYS A 359 27.40 -6.94 -6.62
N GLY A 360 26.60 -5.86 -6.61
CA GLY A 360 26.74 -4.77 -7.57
C GLY A 360 26.32 -5.14 -9.00
N PHE A 361 25.41 -6.11 -9.17
CA PHE A 361 24.93 -6.51 -10.48
C PHE A 361 23.87 -5.52 -11.00
N PRO A 362 23.82 -5.28 -12.32
CA PRO A 362 22.84 -4.41 -12.92
C PRO A 362 21.43 -5.01 -12.77
N PHE A 363 20.43 -4.14 -12.59
CA PHE A 363 19.04 -4.56 -12.59
C PHE A 363 18.54 -4.80 -14.02
N ALA A 364 17.75 -5.87 -14.18
CA ALA A 364 16.99 -6.06 -15.40
C ALA A 364 15.92 -4.96 -15.52
N VAL A 365 15.81 -4.40 -16.72
CA VAL A 365 14.82 -3.40 -17.08
C VAL A 365 13.66 -4.10 -17.80
N ASN A 366 12.44 -3.59 -17.62
CA ASN A 366 11.29 -4.11 -18.34
C ASN A 366 11.42 -3.82 -19.85
N ASP A 367 11.68 -4.85 -20.62
CA ASP A 367 11.74 -4.86 -22.09
C ASP A 367 10.49 -5.47 -22.75
N ARG A 368 9.48 -5.86 -21.94
CA ARG A 368 8.27 -6.59 -22.37
C ARG A 368 7.01 -5.73 -22.37
N GLY A 369 7.15 -4.43 -22.11
CA GLY A 369 6.07 -3.45 -22.14
C GLY A 369 5.12 -3.51 -20.93
N SER A 370 3.96 -2.87 -21.05
CA SER A 370 3.01 -2.69 -19.92
C SER A 370 2.34 -3.98 -19.46
N LYS A 371 2.30 -5.02 -20.29
CA LYS A 371 1.70 -6.33 -19.96
C LYS A 371 2.33 -7.04 -18.77
N VAL A 372 3.56 -6.65 -18.39
CA VAL A 372 4.24 -7.23 -17.21
C VAL A 372 3.60 -6.81 -15.90
N TYR A 373 2.86 -5.69 -15.86
CA TYR A 373 2.32 -5.15 -14.62
C TYR A 373 1.08 -5.89 -14.16
N TYR A 374 0.11 -6.06 -15.05
CA TYR A 374 -1.20 -6.59 -14.72
C TYR A 374 -1.54 -7.80 -15.58
N GLY A 375 -2.13 -8.84 -14.95
CA GLY A 375 -2.70 -9.97 -15.67
C GLY A 375 -4.16 -9.76 -16.03
N PRO A 376 -4.79 -10.82 -16.54
CA PRO A 376 -4.15 -12.09 -16.85
C PRO A 376 -3.26 -12.01 -18.10
N GLY A 377 -2.19 -12.84 -18.13
CA GLY A 377 -1.44 -13.15 -19.35
C GLY A 377 -2.10 -14.33 -20.10
N LYS A 378 -1.41 -14.87 -21.14
CA LYS A 378 -1.87 -16.11 -21.81
C LYS A 378 -1.81 -17.31 -20.87
N THR A 379 -0.85 -17.30 -19.94
CA THR A 379 -0.76 -18.23 -18.81
C THR A 379 -0.61 -17.42 -17.52
N VAL A 380 -0.85 -18.06 -16.37
CA VAL A 380 -0.70 -17.41 -15.06
C VAL A 380 0.74 -16.99 -14.76
N ASP A 381 1.74 -17.65 -15.35
CA ASP A 381 3.17 -17.38 -15.13
C ASP A 381 3.77 -16.40 -16.15
N GLU A 382 3.13 -16.19 -17.30
CA GLU A 382 3.63 -15.29 -18.35
C GLU A 382 3.80 -13.86 -17.81
N PHE A 383 5.00 -13.28 -17.95
CA PHE A 383 5.38 -11.96 -17.43
C PHE A 383 5.31 -11.84 -15.89
N TYR A 384 5.22 -12.95 -15.17
CA TYR A 384 5.08 -12.97 -13.73
C TYR A 384 6.23 -13.71 -13.04
N ASN A 385 6.46 -14.98 -13.41
CA ASN A 385 7.46 -15.86 -12.85
C ASN A 385 8.59 -16.25 -13.82
N ASP A 386 8.65 -15.64 -14.97
CA ASP A 386 9.56 -15.98 -16.09
C ASP A 386 10.75 -15.01 -16.21
N TRP A 387 11.00 -14.20 -15.20
CA TRP A 387 12.16 -13.32 -15.14
C TRP A 387 13.38 -14.07 -14.60
N PRO A 388 14.57 -13.97 -15.29
CA PRO A 388 15.77 -14.67 -14.86
C PRO A 388 16.35 -14.07 -13.59
N VAL A 389 16.91 -14.91 -12.75
CA VAL A 389 17.80 -14.52 -11.65
C VAL A 389 19.23 -14.40 -12.14
N CYS A 390 20.03 -13.49 -11.56
CA CYS A 390 21.47 -13.47 -11.77
C CYS A 390 22.12 -14.63 -11.02
N THR A 391 22.79 -15.47 -11.74
CA THR A 391 23.59 -16.59 -11.20
C THR A 391 24.96 -16.13 -10.69
#